data_683feea5886d2418c58c9291f899a665
#
_entry.id   683feea5886d2418c58c9291f899a665
#
_cell.length_a   1.000
_cell.length_b   1.000
_cell.length_c   1.000
_cell.angle_alpha   90.00
_cell.angle_beta   90.00
_cell.angle_gamma   90.00
#
_symmetry.space_group_name_H-M   'P 1'
#
loop_
_entity.id
_entity.type
_entity.pdbx_description
1 polymer ?
#
loop_
_entity_poly.entity_id
_entity_poly.type
_entity_poly.pdbx_seq_one_letter_code
_entity_poly.pdbx_strand_id
1 'polypeptide(L)'
;MLTTNDIELWQRAWSYKDHGKSYDAVYNREHPVGFRWLHESFGTNGRMTEVQSAIGRVALKKVPGWVETRRKYAAIFNERLARLPGLRIAMPFTSSYHAYYKYYAFVRPERLLPGWDRDRILQAIYAQGVPCFVGSCSEVYREKAFITERRSRVRLPIAKELGETSLMFLVHPTLTKQNIEFACSVIEKVMANATGLEGAAQPSVAATIGMAASR
;
A
#
# COMPACT_ATOMS: atom_id res chain seq x y z
N MET A 1 -14.95 2.42 -1.46
CA MET A 1 -15.94 3.18 -2.25
C MET A 1 -16.13 2.49 -3.59
N LEU A 2 -17.35 2.30 -4.04
CA LEU A 2 -17.69 1.79 -5.37
C LEU A 2 -18.11 2.98 -6.25
N THR A 3 -17.57 3.07 -7.46
CA THR A 3 -17.96 4.04 -8.49
C THR A 3 -18.25 3.31 -9.80
N THR A 4 -19.32 3.68 -10.48
CA THR A 4 -19.71 3.05 -11.75
C THR A 4 -20.57 4.00 -12.59
N ASN A 5 -20.51 3.84 -13.92
CA ASN A 5 -21.41 4.47 -14.86
C ASN A 5 -22.55 3.52 -15.30
N ASP A 6 -22.54 2.27 -14.82
CA ASP A 6 -23.58 1.30 -15.06
C ASP A 6 -24.71 1.50 -14.04
N ILE A 7 -25.91 1.87 -14.54
CA ILE A 7 -27.07 2.19 -13.71
C ILE A 7 -27.61 0.95 -12.96
N GLU A 8 -27.58 -0.22 -13.58
CA GLU A 8 -28.08 -1.45 -12.96
C GLU A 8 -27.15 -1.88 -11.83
N LEU A 9 -25.83 -1.81 -12.07
CA LEU A 9 -24.84 -2.09 -11.03
C LEU A 9 -24.95 -1.09 -9.87
N TRP A 10 -25.16 0.19 -10.18
CA TRP A 10 -25.39 1.21 -9.16
C TRP A 10 -26.64 0.91 -8.31
N GLN A 11 -27.76 0.59 -8.93
CA GLN A 11 -29.02 0.27 -8.24
C GLN A 11 -28.85 -0.94 -7.30
N ARG A 12 -28.20 -1.99 -7.78
CA ARG A 12 -27.93 -3.20 -6.99
C ARG A 12 -26.99 -2.90 -5.81
N ALA A 13 -25.93 -2.15 -6.03
CA ALA A 13 -24.98 -1.77 -4.98
C ALA A 13 -25.64 -0.86 -3.93
N TRP A 14 -26.47 0.08 -4.39
CA TRP A 14 -27.23 0.98 -3.50
C TRP A 14 -28.21 0.19 -2.63
N SER A 15 -28.97 -0.72 -3.21
CA SER A 15 -29.90 -1.60 -2.50
C SER A 15 -29.16 -2.46 -1.48
N TYR A 16 -28.10 -3.12 -1.88
CA TYR A 16 -27.32 -4.01 -0.99
C TYR A 16 -26.76 -3.26 0.23
N LYS A 17 -26.22 -2.05 0.06
CA LYS A 17 -25.64 -1.24 1.15
C LYS A 17 -26.72 -0.69 2.11
N ASP A 18 -27.99 -0.67 1.71
CA ASP A 18 -29.12 -0.15 2.48
C ASP A 18 -30.15 -1.25 2.80
N HIS A 19 -29.69 -2.35 3.32
CA HIS A 19 -30.49 -3.47 3.79
C HIS A 19 -31.37 -4.16 2.74
N GLY A 20 -31.14 -3.92 1.46
CA GLY A 20 -31.95 -4.48 0.37
C GLY A 20 -33.18 -3.64 -0.03
N LYS A 21 -33.27 -2.39 0.41
CA LYS A 21 -34.26 -1.44 -0.11
C LYS A 21 -33.85 -1.02 -1.50
N SER A 22 -34.80 -0.92 -2.45
CA SER A 22 -34.49 -0.29 -3.72
C SER A 22 -34.53 1.25 -3.63
N TYR A 23 -33.70 1.93 -4.42
CA TYR A 23 -33.70 3.38 -4.50
C TYR A 23 -35.09 3.89 -4.94
N ASP A 24 -35.67 3.21 -5.92
CA ASP A 24 -36.97 3.51 -6.45
C ASP A 24 -38.09 3.41 -5.38
N ALA A 25 -38.09 2.32 -4.62
CA ALA A 25 -39.06 2.16 -3.52
C ALA A 25 -38.91 3.22 -2.41
N VAL A 26 -37.70 3.74 -2.19
CA VAL A 26 -37.47 4.75 -1.14
C VAL A 26 -37.85 6.15 -1.59
N TYR A 27 -37.53 6.53 -2.84
CA TYR A 27 -37.58 7.94 -3.27
C TYR A 27 -38.59 8.23 -4.37
N ASN A 28 -38.99 7.25 -5.16
CA ASN A 28 -39.82 7.50 -6.34
C ASN A 28 -41.24 6.97 -6.24
N ARG A 29 -41.51 6.03 -5.31
CA ARG A 29 -42.86 5.46 -5.13
C ARG A 29 -43.61 6.17 -4.01
N GLU A 30 -44.89 6.42 -4.24
CA GLU A 30 -45.80 6.84 -3.18
C GLU A 30 -46.17 5.66 -2.27
N HIS A 31 -46.29 5.93 -1.00
CA HIS A 31 -46.64 4.93 0.00
C HIS A 31 -47.80 5.43 0.88
N PRO A 32 -48.72 4.53 1.27
CA PRO A 32 -49.78 4.88 2.22
C PRO A 32 -49.17 5.22 3.59
N VAL A 33 -49.96 5.91 4.41
CA VAL A 33 -49.58 6.18 5.79
C VAL A 33 -49.49 4.86 6.57
N GLY A 34 -48.40 4.69 7.33
CA GLY A 34 -48.12 3.50 8.11
C GLY A 34 -46.80 2.83 7.78
N PHE A 35 -46.70 1.55 8.06
CA PHE A 35 -45.46 0.80 7.79
C PHE A 35 -45.29 0.55 6.30
N ARG A 36 -44.06 0.83 5.79
CA ARG A 36 -43.70 0.69 4.36
C ARG A 36 -42.81 -0.51 4.15
N TRP A 37 -43.21 -1.44 3.30
CA TRP A 37 -42.45 -2.64 2.94
C TRP A 37 -41.48 -2.32 1.81
N LEU A 38 -40.29 -1.77 2.13
CA LEU A 38 -39.32 -1.22 1.17
C LEU A 38 -38.19 -2.19 0.80
N HIS A 39 -38.06 -3.31 1.53
CA HIS A 39 -36.98 -4.27 1.33
C HIS A 39 -37.36 -5.27 0.23
N GLU A 40 -36.77 -5.12 -0.94
CA GLU A 40 -37.04 -5.96 -2.11
C GLU A 40 -35.98 -7.04 -2.30
N SER A 41 -34.88 -6.99 -1.54
CA SER A 41 -33.80 -7.97 -1.56
C SER A 41 -33.11 -8.05 -0.20
N PHE A 42 -32.16 -8.98 -0.06
CA PHE A 42 -31.27 -9.01 1.09
C PHE A 42 -30.11 -8.04 0.91
N GLY A 43 -29.66 -7.45 2.03
CA GLY A 43 -28.54 -6.51 2.01
C GLY A 43 -27.93 -6.34 3.40
N THR A 44 -27.01 -5.39 3.51
CA THR A 44 -26.30 -5.08 4.75
C THR A 44 -26.31 -3.58 5.02
N ASN A 45 -25.90 -3.17 6.21
CA ASN A 45 -25.69 -1.76 6.52
C ASN A 45 -24.25 -1.35 6.13
N GLY A 46 -24.08 -0.96 4.88
CA GLY A 46 -22.81 -0.47 4.33
C GLY A 46 -22.64 1.06 4.36
N ARG A 47 -23.47 1.76 5.15
CA ARG A 47 -23.41 3.22 5.25
C ARG A 47 -22.35 3.67 6.24
N MET A 48 -21.61 4.70 5.84
CA MET A 48 -20.66 5.40 6.69
C MET A 48 -21.42 6.17 7.79
N THR A 49 -20.93 6.16 9.02
CA THR A 49 -21.50 6.97 10.08
C THR A 49 -21.24 8.47 9.83
N GLU A 50 -22.03 9.35 10.43
CA GLU A 50 -21.85 10.80 10.30
C GLU A 50 -20.48 11.27 10.81
N VAL A 51 -20.02 10.67 11.92
CA VAL A 51 -18.68 10.97 12.49
C VAL A 51 -17.57 10.58 11.51
N GLN A 52 -17.63 9.38 10.93
CA GLN A 52 -16.67 8.95 9.91
C GLN A 52 -16.73 9.84 8.68
N SER A 53 -17.93 10.25 8.27
CA SER A 53 -18.14 11.13 7.11
C SER A 53 -17.58 12.52 7.37
N ALA A 54 -17.78 13.08 8.55
CA ALA A 54 -17.24 14.39 8.94
C ALA A 54 -15.69 14.37 8.91
N ILE A 55 -15.07 13.37 9.52
CA ILE A 55 -13.61 13.17 9.50
C ILE A 55 -13.12 12.99 8.06
N GLY A 56 -13.80 12.13 7.28
CA GLY A 56 -13.46 11.88 5.88
C GLY A 56 -13.50 13.14 5.01
N ARG A 57 -14.48 14.00 5.19
CA ARG A 57 -14.58 15.28 4.47
C ARG A 57 -13.42 16.22 4.78
N VAL A 58 -12.96 16.27 6.01
CA VAL A 58 -11.78 17.06 6.40
C VAL A 58 -10.50 16.44 5.82
N ALA A 59 -10.36 15.12 5.92
CA ALA A 59 -9.21 14.40 5.38
C ALA A 59 -9.13 14.55 3.85
N LEU A 60 -10.25 14.46 3.14
CA LEU A 60 -10.29 14.59 1.68
C LEU A 60 -9.71 15.92 1.18
N LYS A 61 -9.94 17.02 1.91
CA LYS A 61 -9.34 18.33 1.58
C LYS A 61 -7.82 18.34 1.69
N LYS A 62 -7.24 17.45 2.50
CA LYS A 62 -5.79 17.34 2.73
C LYS A 62 -5.10 16.39 1.74
N VAL A 63 -5.85 15.51 1.08
CA VAL A 63 -5.32 14.47 0.18
C VAL A 63 -4.38 15.02 -0.89
N PRO A 64 -4.68 16.12 -1.61
CA PRO A 64 -3.76 16.65 -2.61
C PRO A 64 -2.37 16.97 -2.04
N GLY A 65 -2.30 17.68 -0.90
CA GLY A 65 -1.03 18.00 -0.24
C GLY A 65 -0.31 16.76 0.28
N TRP A 66 -1.05 15.76 0.78
CA TRP A 66 -0.46 14.49 1.20
C TRP A 66 0.13 13.70 0.02
N VAL A 67 -0.54 13.68 -1.12
CA VAL A 67 -0.04 13.03 -2.34
C VAL A 67 1.23 13.72 -2.84
N GLU A 68 1.25 15.04 -2.89
CA GLU A 68 2.44 15.80 -3.27
C GLU A 68 3.63 15.51 -2.36
N THR A 69 3.42 15.46 -1.05
CA THR A 69 4.47 15.12 -0.09
C THR A 69 5.02 13.71 -0.32
N ARG A 70 4.14 12.72 -0.51
CA ARG A 70 4.52 11.34 -0.82
C ARG A 70 5.32 11.25 -2.13
N ARG A 71 4.93 12.00 -3.16
CA ARG A 71 5.63 12.05 -4.44
C ARG A 71 7.03 12.63 -4.30
N LYS A 72 7.19 13.71 -3.51
CA LYS A 72 8.50 14.29 -3.19
C LYS A 72 9.40 13.27 -2.49
N TYR A 73 8.90 12.53 -1.53
CA TYR A 73 9.66 11.50 -0.82
C TYR A 73 10.00 10.31 -1.73
N ALA A 74 9.08 9.88 -2.56
CA ALA A 74 9.33 8.84 -3.55
C ALA A 74 10.40 9.25 -4.58
N ALA A 75 10.45 10.53 -4.96
CA ALA A 75 11.48 11.04 -5.86
C ALA A 75 12.89 10.93 -5.24
N ILE A 76 13.03 11.22 -3.93
CA ILE A 76 14.31 11.03 -3.22
C ILE A 76 14.73 9.57 -3.23
N PHE A 77 13.80 8.64 -2.93
CA PHE A 77 14.07 7.21 -3.01
C PHE A 77 14.46 6.80 -4.44
N ASN A 78 13.72 7.25 -5.45
CA ASN A 78 14.03 6.93 -6.86
C ASN A 78 15.43 7.37 -7.23
N GLU A 79 15.82 8.61 -6.90
CA GLU A 79 17.13 9.15 -7.22
C GLU A 79 18.28 8.36 -6.59
N ARG A 80 18.14 8.04 -5.30
CA ARG A 80 19.20 7.39 -4.53
C ARG A 80 19.25 5.89 -4.77
N LEU A 81 18.10 5.21 -4.72
CA LEU A 81 18.08 3.75 -4.79
C LEU A 81 18.23 3.20 -6.22
N ALA A 82 17.93 3.98 -7.27
CA ALA A 82 18.16 3.54 -8.65
C ALA A 82 19.64 3.30 -8.97
N ARG A 83 20.55 3.87 -8.18
CA ARG A 83 22.02 3.70 -8.34
C ARG A 83 22.51 2.39 -7.72
N LEU A 84 21.71 1.69 -6.96
CA LEU A 84 22.09 0.47 -6.24
C LEU A 84 21.86 -0.76 -7.13
N PRO A 85 22.92 -1.46 -7.57
CA PRO A 85 22.79 -2.55 -8.54
C PRO A 85 22.01 -3.75 -8.00
N GLY A 86 21.99 -3.92 -6.67
CA GLY A 86 21.22 -4.97 -5.99
C GLY A 86 19.73 -4.68 -5.88
N LEU A 87 19.25 -3.52 -6.34
CA LEU A 87 17.84 -3.13 -6.31
C LEU A 87 17.28 -2.85 -7.71
N ARG A 88 16.03 -3.17 -7.90
CA ARG A 88 15.18 -2.76 -9.02
C ARG A 88 14.08 -1.84 -8.48
N ILE A 89 13.94 -0.68 -9.07
CA ILE A 89 12.94 0.32 -8.69
C ILE A 89 11.73 0.20 -9.61
N ALA A 90 10.54 0.20 -9.02
CA ALA A 90 9.28 0.22 -9.78
C ALA A 90 8.90 1.67 -10.09
N MET A 91 9.16 2.09 -11.32
CA MET A 91 8.75 3.41 -11.80
C MET A 91 7.32 3.35 -12.35
N PRO A 92 6.41 4.23 -11.91
CA PRO A 92 5.09 4.37 -12.53
C PRO A 92 5.21 4.79 -14.00
N PHE A 93 4.20 4.44 -14.79
CA PHE A 93 4.09 4.97 -16.15
C PHE A 93 4.04 6.49 -16.14
N THR A 94 4.63 7.14 -17.15
CA THR A 94 4.66 8.61 -17.27
C THR A 94 3.28 9.24 -17.36
N SER A 95 2.29 8.50 -17.89
CA SER A 95 0.88 8.88 -17.96
C SER A 95 0.13 8.72 -16.62
N SER A 96 0.76 8.16 -15.59
CA SER A 96 0.12 7.90 -14.31
C SER A 96 0.49 8.94 -13.25
N TYR A 97 -0.52 9.55 -12.62
CA TYR A 97 -0.33 10.36 -11.42
C TYR A 97 -0.37 9.47 -10.17
N HIS A 98 0.76 8.83 -9.89
CA HIS A 98 0.86 7.84 -8.82
C HIS A 98 0.90 8.49 -7.44
N ALA A 99 0.03 8.03 -6.52
CA ALA A 99 -0.12 8.61 -5.18
C ALA A 99 0.91 8.12 -4.15
N TYR A 100 1.69 7.11 -4.46
CA TYR A 100 2.69 6.49 -3.59
C TYR A 100 2.16 6.24 -2.17
N TYR A 101 1.09 5.43 -2.06
CA TYR A 101 0.61 5.01 -0.74
C TYR A 101 1.72 4.35 0.09
N LYS A 102 2.57 3.57 -0.58
CA LYS A 102 3.81 2.96 -0.09
C LYS A 102 4.86 3.04 -1.21
N TYR A 103 6.13 2.98 -0.85
CA TYR A 103 7.22 2.88 -1.80
C TYR A 103 7.73 1.45 -1.87
N TYR A 104 7.92 0.91 -3.07
CA TYR A 104 8.42 -0.44 -3.30
C TYR A 104 9.73 -0.42 -4.07
N ALA A 105 10.69 -1.21 -3.60
CA ALA A 105 11.87 -1.63 -4.32
C ALA A 105 11.95 -3.17 -4.31
N PHE A 106 12.64 -3.75 -5.28
CA PHE A 106 12.77 -5.19 -5.42
C PHE A 106 14.25 -5.57 -5.43
N VAL A 107 14.60 -6.51 -4.56
CA VAL A 107 15.95 -7.06 -4.51
C VAL A 107 16.24 -7.85 -5.80
N ARG A 108 17.48 -7.78 -6.28
CA ARG A 108 18.01 -8.60 -7.37
C ARG A 108 18.89 -9.70 -6.76
N PRO A 109 18.35 -10.91 -6.52
CA PRO A 109 19.11 -11.98 -5.85
C PRO A 109 20.43 -12.31 -6.54
N GLU A 110 20.47 -12.20 -7.87
CA GLU A 110 21.65 -12.47 -8.69
C GLU A 110 22.79 -11.45 -8.51
N ARG A 111 22.55 -10.38 -7.77
CA ARG A 111 23.53 -9.32 -7.47
C ARG A 111 24.02 -9.36 -6.02
N LEU A 112 23.54 -10.30 -5.24
CA LEU A 112 23.90 -10.40 -3.82
C LEU A 112 25.09 -11.34 -3.59
N LEU A 113 25.85 -11.04 -2.56
CA LEU A 113 26.89 -11.93 -2.06
C LEU A 113 26.27 -13.19 -1.40
N PRO A 114 27.01 -14.33 -1.36
CA PRO A 114 26.58 -15.52 -0.66
C PRO A 114 26.11 -15.24 0.78
N GLY A 115 24.99 -15.82 1.14
CA GLY A 115 24.38 -15.65 2.48
C GLY A 115 23.57 -14.38 2.66
N TRP A 116 23.40 -13.56 1.61
CA TRP A 116 22.45 -12.45 1.59
C TRP A 116 21.19 -12.82 0.79
N ASP A 117 20.05 -12.43 1.32
CA ASP A 117 18.74 -12.53 0.69
C ASP A 117 17.88 -11.31 1.08
N ARG A 118 16.65 -11.24 0.54
CA ARG A 118 15.70 -10.19 0.85
C ARG A 118 15.40 -10.07 2.35
N ASP A 119 15.24 -11.18 3.04
CA ASP A 119 14.86 -11.19 4.45
C ASP A 119 16.00 -10.69 5.35
N ARG A 120 17.23 -11.08 5.05
CA ARG A 120 18.41 -10.56 5.74
C ARG A 120 18.61 -9.06 5.49
N ILE A 121 18.40 -8.59 4.27
CA ILE A 121 18.44 -7.15 3.94
C ILE A 121 17.39 -6.40 4.74
N LEU A 122 16.13 -6.89 4.76
CA LEU A 122 15.04 -6.30 5.51
C LEU A 122 15.39 -6.20 7.00
N GLN A 123 15.86 -7.27 7.60
CA GLN A 123 16.25 -7.31 9.02
C GLN A 123 17.40 -6.34 9.31
N ALA A 124 18.40 -6.27 8.45
CA ALA A 124 19.54 -5.36 8.60
C ALA A 124 19.13 -3.88 8.53
N ILE A 125 18.19 -3.54 7.65
CA ILE A 125 17.61 -2.19 7.53
C ILE A 125 16.77 -1.88 8.80
N TYR A 126 15.92 -2.80 9.20
CA TYR A 126 15.04 -2.65 10.38
C TYR A 126 15.86 -2.47 11.66
N ALA A 127 16.93 -3.22 11.83
CA ALA A 127 17.84 -3.13 12.99
C ALA A 127 18.53 -1.77 13.13
N GLN A 128 18.62 -1.00 12.05
CA GLN A 128 19.15 0.37 12.06
C GLN A 128 18.04 1.44 12.26
N GLY A 129 16.83 1.04 12.67
CA GLY A 129 15.73 1.94 13.00
C GLY A 129 14.93 2.45 11.81
N VAL A 130 15.09 1.86 10.62
CA VAL A 130 14.29 2.19 9.44
C VAL A 130 13.20 1.15 9.26
N PRO A 131 11.89 1.52 9.36
CA PRO A 131 10.79 0.60 9.09
C PRO A 131 10.87 0.07 7.66
N CYS A 132 11.03 -1.24 7.54
CA CYS A 132 11.09 -1.96 6.27
C CYS A 132 10.21 -3.20 6.35
N PHE A 133 9.43 -3.48 5.32
CA PHE A 133 8.45 -4.56 5.29
C PHE A 133 8.50 -5.29 3.94
N VAL A 134 7.85 -6.44 3.88
CA VAL A 134 7.70 -7.19 2.61
C VAL A 134 6.57 -6.67 1.72
N GLY A 135 5.72 -5.79 2.24
CA GLY A 135 4.56 -5.29 1.52
C GLY A 135 3.31 -6.17 1.65
N SER A 136 2.47 -6.15 0.64
CA SER A 136 1.22 -6.92 0.62
C SER A 136 1.46 -8.36 0.17
N CYS A 137 0.56 -9.28 0.53
CA CYS A 137 0.59 -10.65 0.07
C CYS A 137 0.54 -10.71 -1.46
N SER A 138 1.58 -11.24 -2.09
CA SER A 138 1.68 -11.35 -3.54
C SER A 138 0.93 -12.56 -4.10
N GLU A 139 0.83 -13.63 -3.31
CA GLU A 139 0.24 -14.91 -3.69
C GLU A 139 -1.04 -15.17 -2.87
N VAL A 140 -2.03 -14.27 -2.94
CA VAL A 140 -3.30 -14.35 -2.19
C VAL A 140 -3.98 -15.71 -2.36
N TYR A 141 -3.86 -16.34 -3.53
CA TYR A 141 -4.43 -17.66 -3.81
C TYR A 141 -3.83 -18.78 -2.96
N ARG A 142 -2.74 -18.54 -2.22
CA ARG A 142 -2.13 -19.50 -1.27
C ARG A 142 -2.65 -19.33 0.16
N GLU A 143 -3.46 -18.32 0.43
CA GLU A 143 -4.09 -18.16 1.73
C GLU A 143 -4.97 -19.35 2.07
N LYS A 144 -4.99 -19.75 3.34
CA LYS A 144 -5.72 -20.95 3.82
C LYS A 144 -7.21 -20.93 3.45
N ALA A 145 -7.81 -19.75 3.32
CA ALA A 145 -9.19 -19.57 2.90
C ALA A 145 -9.49 -20.14 1.50
N PHE A 146 -8.48 -20.25 0.63
CA PHE A 146 -8.63 -20.74 -0.75
C PHE A 146 -8.20 -22.21 -0.93
N ILE A 147 -7.75 -22.90 0.14
CA ILE A 147 -7.24 -24.28 0.05
C ILE A 147 -8.36 -25.29 -0.33
N THR A 148 -9.60 -25.00 0.05
CA THR A 148 -10.77 -25.84 -0.23
C THR A 148 -11.29 -25.71 -1.65
N GLU A 149 -10.95 -24.66 -2.37
CA GLU A 149 -11.30 -24.47 -3.77
C GLU A 149 -10.27 -25.18 -4.66
N ARG A 150 -10.75 -25.87 -5.70
CA ARG A 150 -9.92 -26.61 -6.69
C ARG A 150 -9.08 -25.69 -7.58
N ARG A 151 -8.54 -24.59 -7.05
CA ARG A 151 -7.70 -23.66 -7.81
C ARG A 151 -6.27 -24.20 -7.92
N SER A 152 -5.67 -23.92 -9.05
CA SER A 152 -4.35 -24.39 -9.47
C SER A 152 -3.32 -24.34 -8.33
N ARG A 153 -2.69 -25.50 -8.07
CA ARG A 153 -1.52 -25.61 -7.17
C ARG A 153 -0.25 -25.02 -7.78
N VAL A 154 -0.30 -24.58 -9.04
CA VAL A 154 0.85 -24.00 -9.74
C VAL A 154 1.02 -22.56 -9.30
N ARG A 155 2.20 -22.26 -8.79
CA ARG A 155 2.54 -20.89 -8.39
C ARG A 155 2.67 -19.99 -9.63
N LEU A 156 2.10 -18.80 -9.56
CA LEU A 156 2.27 -17.78 -10.59
C LEU A 156 3.69 -17.19 -10.49
N PRO A 157 4.55 -17.35 -11.51
CA PRO A 157 5.98 -17.05 -11.38
C PRO A 157 6.26 -15.59 -11.04
N ILE A 158 5.55 -14.65 -11.65
CA ILE A 158 5.71 -13.22 -11.37
C ILE A 158 5.24 -12.88 -9.94
N ALA A 159 4.11 -13.43 -9.50
CA ALA A 159 3.62 -13.19 -8.14
C ALA A 159 4.60 -13.73 -7.09
N LYS A 160 5.17 -14.91 -7.35
CA LYS A 160 6.22 -15.50 -6.52
C LYS A 160 7.45 -14.59 -6.47
N GLU A 161 7.99 -14.19 -7.62
CA GLU A 161 9.17 -13.32 -7.70
C GLU A 161 8.96 -12.02 -6.91
N LEU A 162 7.83 -11.35 -7.14
CA LEU A 162 7.51 -10.10 -6.43
C LEU A 162 7.41 -10.33 -4.92
N GLY A 163 6.83 -11.43 -4.46
CA GLY A 163 6.73 -11.77 -3.05
C GLY A 163 8.06 -12.08 -2.38
N GLU A 164 8.98 -12.70 -3.11
CA GLU A 164 10.29 -13.11 -2.61
C GLU A 164 11.34 -11.97 -2.66
N THR A 165 11.11 -10.91 -3.45
CA THR A 165 12.09 -9.84 -3.67
C THR A 165 11.66 -8.47 -3.17
N SER A 166 10.38 -8.25 -2.85
CA SER A 166 9.87 -6.94 -2.48
C SER A 166 10.38 -6.43 -1.13
N LEU A 167 10.76 -5.15 -1.10
CA LEU A 167 10.98 -4.32 0.08
C LEU A 167 10.02 -3.14 0.01
N MET A 168 9.36 -2.83 1.12
CA MET A 168 8.40 -1.75 1.20
C MET A 168 8.82 -0.73 2.26
N PHE A 169 8.83 0.54 1.87
CA PHE A 169 9.20 1.67 2.71
C PHE A 169 8.06 2.67 2.87
N LEU A 170 8.08 3.37 3.98
CA LEU A 170 7.08 4.38 4.30
C LEU A 170 7.43 5.71 3.60
N VAL A 171 6.41 6.33 3.00
CA VAL A 171 6.46 7.69 2.44
C VAL A 171 5.32 8.54 3.03
N HIS A 172 4.99 8.29 4.29
CA HIS A 172 3.87 8.91 4.97
C HIS A 172 4.07 10.43 5.08
N PRO A 173 3.03 11.27 4.89
CA PRO A 173 3.17 12.73 4.89
C PRO A 173 3.54 13.34 6.26
N THR A 174 3.52 12.57 7.35
CA THR A 174 4.02 13.02 8.66
C THR A 174 5.52 12.80 8.85
N LEU A 175 6.18 12.08 7.93
CA LEU A 175 7.63 11.98 7.92
C LEU A 175 8.26 13.31 7.48
N THR A 176 9.51 13.54 7.87
CA THR A 176 10.30 14.67 7.40
C THR A 176 11.23 14.24 6.25
N LYS A 177 11.74 15.22 5.51
CA LYS A 177 12.76 14.97 4.49
C LYS A 177 13.99 14.27 5.10
N GLN A 178 14.42 14.69 6.29
CA GLN A 178 15.54 14.05 7.01
C GLN A 178 15.29 12.57 7.32
N ASN A 179 14.05 12.19 7.70
CA ASN A 179 13.71 10.78 7.89
C ASN A 179 13.90 9.96 6.60
N ILE A 180 13.52 10.52 5.45
CA ILE A 180 13.68 9.87 4.15
C ILE A 180 15.15 9.78 3.75
N GLU A 181 15.93 10.83 3.93
CA GLU A 181 17.36 10.86 3.65
C GLU A 181 18.13 9.89 4.54
N PHE A 182 17.77 9.81 5.83
CA PHE A 182 18.31 8.81 6.75
C PHE A 182 17.99 7.39 6.28
N ALA A 183 16.73 7.12 5.93
CA ALA A 183 16.33 5.82 5.42
C ALA A 183 17.14 5.42 4.17
N CYS A 184 17.32 6.33 3.22
CA CYS A 184 18.15 6.10 2.05
C CYS A 184 19.60 5.75 2.42
N SER A 185 20.20 6.48 3.36
CA SER A 185 21.60 6.24 3.79
C SER A 185 21.76 4.86 4.44
N VAL A 186 20.78 4.44 5.25
CA VAL A 186 20.75 3.09 5.83
C VAL A 186 20.64 2.02 4.75
N ILE A 187 19.72 2.21 3.79
CA ILE A 187 19.53 1.26 2.69
C ILE A 187 20.80 1.15 1.85
N GLU A 188 21.42 2.26 1.50
CA GLU A 188 22.69 2.29 0.73
C GLU A 188 23.79 1.51 1.44
N LYS A 189 23.95 1.72 2.75
CA LYS A 189 24.94 1.00 3.57
C LYS A 189 24.67 -0.51 3.61
N VAL A 190 23.42 -0.90 3.84
CA VAL A 190 23.05 -2.33 3.87
C VAL A 190 23.24 -2.98 2.51
N MET A 191 22.84 -2.29 1.44
CA MET A 191 23.00 -2.80 0.08
C MET A 191 24.47 -2.88 -0.35
N ALA A 192 25.32 -1.95 0.06
CA ALA A 192 26.77 -2.03 -0.15
C ALA A 192 27.35 -3.31 0.46
N ASN A 193 26.98 -3.61 1.71
CA ASN A 193 27.38 -4.87 2.37
C ASN A 193 26.83 -6.11 1.66
N ALA A 194 25.58 -6.03 1.21
CA ALA A 194 24.90 -7.17 0.57
C ALA A 194 25.45 -7.47 -0.85
N THR A 195 25.99 -6.47 -1.54
CA THR A 195 26.55 -6.61 -2.91
C THR A 195 28.06 -6.63 -2.98
N GLY A 196 28.77 -6.38 -1.87
CA GLY A 196 30.23 -6.31 -1.83
C GLY A 196 30.82 -5.06 -2.49
N LEU A 197 30.00 -4.05 -2.77
CA LEU A 197 30.46 -2.78 -3.28
C LEU A 197 30.80 -1.88 -2.09
N GLU A 198 32.05 -1.48 -1.95
CA GLU A 198 32.45 -0.55 -0.89
C GLU A 198 31.63 0.74 -1.01
N GLY A 199 30.92 1.06 0.07
CA GLY A 199 29.98 2.16 0.09
C GLY A 199 30.66 3.52 0.05
N ALA A 200 30.14 4.40 -0.75
CA ALA A 200 30.43 5.83 -0.66
C ALA A 200 29.92 6.37 0.69
N ALA A 201 30.86 7.00 1.44
CA ALA A 201 30.68 7.86 2.59
C ALA A 201 29.94 7.30 3.84
N GLN A 202 30.63 7.26 4.96
CA GLN A 202 30.07 7.10 6.29
C GLN A 202 29.23 8.33 6.66
N PRO A 203 27.95 8.20 7.04
CA PRO A 203 27.26 9.28 7.70
C PRO A 203 27.69 9.34 9.17
N SER A 204 27.96 10.55 9.66
CA SER A 204 28.23 10.82 11.07
C SER A 204 27.03 10.41 11.94
N VAL A 205 27.33 9.67 13.00
CA VAL A 205 26.35 9.24 14.00
C VAL A 205 25.93 10.42 14.84
N ALA A 206 24.69 10.91 14.70
CA ALA A 206 23.93 11.55 15.78
C ALA A 206 22.49 11.79 15.32
N ALA A 207 21.57 10.90 15.67
CA ALA A 207 20.21 11.24 16.11
C ALA A 207 19.38 9.95 16.24
N THR A 208 19.26 9.45 17.45
CA THR A 208 18.26 8.45 17.82
C THR A 208 16.89 9.10 17.71
N ILE A 209 16.21 8.89 16.60
CA ILE A 209 14.83 9.34 16.43
C ILE A 209 13.93 8.15 16.78
N GLY A 210 13.25 8.25 17.93
CA GLY A 210 12.24 7.31 18.34
C GLY A 210 11.05 7.34 17.36
N MET A 211 11.04 6.44 16.40
CA MET A 211 9.86 6.16 15.57
C MET A 211 9.06 5.05 16.26
N ALA A 212 8.11 5.46 17.12
CA ALA A 212 7.13 4.54 17.67
C ALA A 212 6.28 3.96 16.53
N ALA A 213 6.34 2.67 16.36
CA ALA A 213 5.42 1.93 15.51
C ALA A 213 4.05 1.94 16.18
N SER A 214 3.12 2.76 15.72
CA SER A 214 1.71 2.64 16.07
C SER A 214 1.14 1.37 15.41
N ARG A 215 0.68 0.49 16.25
CA ARG A 215 -0.05 -0.73 15.89
C ARG A 215 -1.41 -0.43 15.26
#